data_38a1f0582792d809bdfac5ee1972e553
#
_entry.id   38a1f0582792d809bdfac5ee1972e553
#
_cell.length_a   1.000
_cell.length_b   1.000
_cell.length_c   1.000
_cell.angle_alpha   90.00
_cell.angle_beta   90.00
_cell.angle_gamma   90.00
#
_symmetry.space_group_name_H-M   'P 1'
#
loop_
_entity.id
_entity.type
_entity.pdbx_description
1 polymer ?
#
loop_
_entity_poly.entity_id
_entity_poly.type
_entity_poly.pdbx_seq_one_letter_code
_entity_poly.pdbx_strand_id
1 'polypeptide(L)'
;MTASHRPLALITGASQGIGAAVARQLAPRYDLILGGRDEDRLAAVADELTGAGPGAVRTLAVELTDDEALAGALAGIERLDALVHSAGTGELGTVEETSAAVWRRQFDVNVVAVAEATRLLLPALRAAGSDGGADIVLVNSGAGITAKPGWGSYAASKFALRAFGDALRAEEAAHGIRVTSVHPGRVDTAMQRAVVAHEGGEYDGSRFLRPESVAAAVLAALTASRDAHLTELMVRPQG
;
A
#
# COMPACT_ATOMS: atom_id res chain seq x y z
N MET A 1 9.20 16.79 30.12
CA MET A 1 8.17 15.88 29.60
C MET A 1 8.01 16.26 28.12
N THR A 2 8.70 15.58 27.21
CA THR A 2 8.48 15.73 25.77
C THR A 2 7.05 15.29 25.47
N ALA A 3 6.24 16.16 24.85
CA ALA A 3 4.92 15.79 24.38
C ALA A 3 5.08 14.51 23.54
N SER A 4 4.37 13.45 23.94
CA SER A 4 4.34 12.19 23.17
C SER A 4 3.83 12.51 21.77
N HIS A 5 4.75 12.62 20.80
CA HIS A 5 4.38 12.80 19.41
C HIS A 5 3.65 11.53 18.93
N ARG A 6 2.41 11.72 18.47
CA ARG A 6 1.66 10.61 17.86
C ARG A 6 2.24 10.35 16.47
N PRO A 7 2.61 9.11 16.12
CA PRO A 7 3.21 8.82 14.81
C PRO A 7 2.21 9.08 13.69
N LEU A 8 2.71 9.55 12.55
CA LEU A 8 1.94 9.84 11.34
C LEU A 8 2.11 8.73 10.30
N ALA A 9 1.01 8.23 9.77
CA ALA A 9 1.01 7.26 8.68
C ALA A 9 0.28 7.80 7.44
N LEU A 10 0.87 7.62 6.26
CA LEU A 10 0.23 7.84 4.97
C LEU A 10 -0.09 6.50 4.32
N ILE A 11 -1.32 6.33 3.85
CA ILE A 11 -1.80 5.10 3.21
C ILE A 11 -2.33 5.46 1.83
N THR A 12 -1.69 4.98 0.76
CA THR A 12 -2.22 5.13 -0.60
C THR A 12 -3.28 4.07 -0.88
N GLY A 13 -4.29 4.40 -1.70
CA GLY A 13 -5.41 3.49 -1.98
C GLY A 13 -6.32 3.26 -0.77
N ALA A 14 -6.43 4.24 0.13
CA ALA A 14 -7.16 4.14 1.38
C ALA A 14 -8.69 4.21 1.24
N SER A 15 -9.21 4.50 0.04
CA SER A 15 -10.66 4.68 -0.19
C SER A 15 -11.47 3.38 -0.16
N GLN A 16 -10.83 2.19 -0.20
CA GLN A 16 -11.52 0.89 -0.19
C GLN A 16 -10.56 -0.28 0.06
N GLY A 17 -11.12 -1.49 0.22
CA GLY A 17 -10.38 -2.75 0.24
C GLY A 17 -9.29 -2.79 1.30
N ILE A 18 -8.07 -3.23 0.91
CA ILE A 18 -6.95 -3.40 1.84
C ILE A 18 -6.55 -2.07 2.47
N GLY A 19 -6.45 -0.98 1.68
CA GLY A 19 -6.05 0.32 2.20
C GLY A 19 -6.99 0.87 3.27
N ALA A 20 -8.30 0.78 3.06
CA ALA A 20 -9.30 1.16 4.07
C ALA A 20 -9.22 0.27 5.32
N ALA A 21 -9.00 -1.04 5.16
CA ALA A 21 -8.82 -1.95 6.29
C ALA A 21 -7.54 -1.64 7.09
N VAL A 22 -6.45 -1.27 6.41
CA VAL A 22 -5.21 -0.79 7.05
C VAL A 22 -5.48 0.49 7.84
N ALA A 23 -6.18 1.46 7.24
CA ALA A 23 -6.52 2.71 7.92
C ALA A 23 -7.28 2.46 9.23
N ARG A 24 -8.29 1.57 9.21
CA ARG A 24 -9.04 1.17 10.42
C ARG A 24 -8.15 0.58 11.51
N GLN A 25 -7.21 -0.27 11.13
CA GLN A 25 -6.29 -0.89 12.11
C GLN A 25 -5.24 0.08 12.66
N LEU A 26 -4.84 1.08 11.88
CA LEU A 26 -3.84 2.05 12.30
C LEU A 26 -4.43 3.22 13.10
N ALA A 27 -5.69 3.58 12.89
CA ALA A 27 -6.35 4.73 13.54
C ALA A 27 -6.20 4.79 15.08
N PRO A 28 -6.19 3.67 15.84
CA PRO A 28 -5.95 3.73 17.28
C PRO A 28 -4.54 4.18 17.67
N ARG A 29 -3.55 4.08 16.76
CA ARG A 29 -2.12 4.27 17.05
C ARG A 29 -1.48 5.43 16.30
N TYR A 30 -2.00 5.81 15.14
CA TYR A 30 -1.42 6.78 14.22
C TYR A 30 -2.38 7.94 13.95
N ASP A 31 -1.84 9.12 13.68
CA ASP A 31 -2.51 10.11 12.86
C ASP A 31 -2.44 9.64 11.40
N LEU A 32 -3.48 9.86 10.61
CA LEU A 32 -3.60 9.27 9.29
C LEU A 32 -3.73 10.31 8.18
N ILE A 33 -3.03 10.03 7.08
CA ILE A 33 -3.28 10.64 5.78
C ILE A 33 -3.82 9.54 4.86
N LEU A 34 -5.07 9.68 4.43
CA LEU A 34 -5.75 8.75 3.55
C LEU A 34 -5.60 9.22 2.10
N GLY A 35 -4.70 8.59 1.35
CA GLY A 35 -4.42 8.92 -0.04
C GLY A 35 -5.25 8.10 -1.04
N GLY A 36 -5.73 8.74 -2.09
CA GLY A 36 -6.47 8.11 -3.18
C GLY A 36 -7.04 9.15 -4.14
N ARG A 37 -7.70 8.75 -5.20
CA ARG A 37 -8.25 9.66 -6.22
C ARG A 37 -9.75 9.97 -6.05
N ASP A 38 -10.47 9.15 -5.30
CA ASP A 38 -11.93 9.27 -5.09
C ASP A 38 -12.15 9.99 -3.75
N GLU A 39 -12.41 11.29 -3.84
CA GLU A 39 -12.55 12.18 -2.68
C GLU A 39 -13.73 11.77 -1.79
N ASP A 40 -14.87 11.43 -2.38
CA ASP A 40 -16.09 11.06 -1.62
C ASP A 40 -15.87 9.78 -0.81
N ARG A 41 -15.21 8.77 -1.41
CA ARG A 41 -14.89 7.54 -0.70
C ARG A 41 -13.81 7.73 0.37
N LEU A 42 -12.83 8.61 0.14
CA LEU A 42 -11.84 8.95 1.16
C LEU A 42 -12.52 9.67 2.33
N ALA A 43 -13.41 10.61 2.05
CA ALA A 43 -14.18 11.31 3.07
C ALA A 43 -15.02 10.33 3.90
N ALA A 44 -15.71 9.39 3.26
CA ALA A 44 -16.51 8.39 3.97
C ALA A 44 -15.66 7.52 4.93
N VAL A 45 -14.44 7.13 4.51
CA VAL A 45 -13.51 6.40 5.40
C VAL A 45 -12.98 7.31 6.51
N ALA A 46 -12.68 8.57 6.21
CA ALA A 46 -12.21 9.52 7.21
C ALA A 46 -13.28 9.80 8.27
N ASP A 47 -14.55 9.99 7.87
CA ASP A 47 -15.68 10.20 8.77
C ASP A 47 -15.91 8.99 9.70
N GLU A 48 -15.80 7.76 9.14
CA GLU A 48 -15.87 6.53 9.95
C GLU A 48 -14.78 6.48 11.03
N LEU A 49 -13.58 6.95 10.72
CA LEU A 49 -12.44 6.90 11.62
C LEU A 49 -12.37 8.09 12.59
N THR A 50 -12.99 9.21 12.23
CA THR A 50 -13.05 10.40 13.08
C THR A 50 -13.90 10.09 14.31
N GLY A 51 -13.28 10.19 15.50
CA GLY A 51 -13.94 9.82 16.77
C GLY A 51 -13.85 8.33 17.14
N ALA A 52 -13.37 7.45 16.24
CA ALA A 52 -13.09 6.07 16.59
C ALA A 52 -11.75 5.90 17.35
N GLY A 53 -10.97 6.97 17.46
CA GLY A 53 -9.69 7.00 18.17
C GLY A 53 -9.23 8.44 18.42
N PRO A 54 -8.13 8.62 19.17
CA PRO A 54 -7.63 9.94 19.53
C PRO A 54 -6.81 10.62 18.42
N GLY A 55 -6.61 9.96 17.27
CA GLY A 55 -5.77 10.45 16.17
C GLY A 55 -6.51 11.37 15.21
N ALA A 56 -5.75 12.29 14.59
CA ALA A 56 -6.24 13.09 13.47
C ALA A 56 -6.31 12.24 12.19
N VAL A 57 -7.33 12.46 11.38
CA VAL A 57 -7.48 11.83 10.06
C VAL A 57 -7.67 12.93 9.03
N ARG A 58 -6.86 12.93 7.98
CA ARG A 58 -7.03 13.82 6.83
C ARG A 58 -6.98 13.04 5.52
N THR A 59 -7.66 13.55 4.52
CA THR A 59 -7.68 12.98 3.17
C THR A 59 -6.67 13.67 2.28
N LEU A 60 -6.19 12.95 1.26
CA LEU A 60 -5.30 13.42 0.22
C LEU A 60 -5.83 12.90 -1.13
N ALA A 61 -6.72 13.68 -1.74
CA ALA A 61 -7.30 13.34 -3.04
C ALA A 61 -6.32 13.70 -4.16
N VAL A 62 -5.68 12.68 -4.77
CA VAL A 62 -4.69 12.86 -5.83
C VAL A 62 -4.63 11.65 -6.77
N GLU A 63 -4.45 11.90 -8.08
CA GLU A 63 -4.08 10.84 -9.02
C GLU A 63 -2.57 10.59 -8.90
N LEU A 64 -2.20 9.37 -8.48
CA LEU A 64 -0.81 9.02 -8.17
C LEU A 64 0.11 9.00 -9.40
N THR A 65 -0.46 8.91 -10.60
CA THR A 65 0.28 8.92 -11.87
C THR A 65 0.41 10.32 -12.48
N ASP A 66 -0.05 11.35 -11.80
CA ASP A 66 0.18 12.75 -12.13
C ASP A 66 1.29 13.29 -11.23
N ASP A 67 2.51 13.33 -11.75
CA ASP A 67 3.72 13.66 -11.00
C ASP A 67 3.66 15.07 -10.38
N GLU A 68 3.09 16.05 -11.09
CA GLU A 68 2.97 17.44 -10.60
C GLU A 68 1.94 17.54 -9.47
N ALA A 69 0.76 16.95 -9.68
CA ALA A 69 -0.28 16.89 -8.66
C ALA A 69 0.19 16.13 -7.42
N LEU A 70 0.89 15.00 -7.61
CA LEU A 70 1.45 14.20 -6.52
C LEU A 70 2.48 15.00 -5.72
N ALA A 71 3.42 15.67 -6.38
CA ALA A 71 4.43 16.49 -5.72
C ALA A 71 3.78 17.63 -4.92
N GLY A 72 2.78 18.32 -5.49
CA GLY A 72 2.02 19.36 -4.79
C GLY A 72 1.26 18.83 -3.58
N ALA A 73 0.61 17.66 -3.72
CA ALA A 73 -0.17 17.05 -2.65
C ALA A 73 0.68 16.54 -1.47
N LEU A 74 1.91 16.10 -1.72
CA LEU A 74 2.84 15.61 -0.70
C LEU A 74 3.72 16.73 -0.11
N ALA A 75 3.72 17.91 -0.71
CA ALA A 75 4.46 19.05 -0.19
C ALA A 75 4.02 19.40 1.24
N GLY A 76 4.97 19.75 2.09
CA GLY A 76 4.72 20.11 3.50
C GLY A 76 4.55 18.94 4.46
N ILE A 77 4.73 17.69 4.01
CA ILE A 77 4.89 16.54 4.92
C ILE A 77 6.35 16.49 5.34
N GLU A 78 6.65 17.09 6.50
CA GLU A 78 8.04 17.22 6.99
C GLU A 78 8.51 16.02 7.80
N ARG A 79 7.57 15.23 8.36
CA ARG A 79 7.83 14.00 9.11
C ARG A 79 6.76 12.96 8.76
N LEU A 80 7.20 11.73 8.54
CA LEU A 80 6.34 10.59 8.27
C LEU A 80 6.92 9.33 8.92
N ASP A 81 6.15 8.72 9.83
CA ASP A 81 6.61 7.55 10.59
C ASP A 81 6.27 6.24 9.88
N ALA A 82 5.21 6.23 9.05
CA ALA A 82 4.84 5.07 8.24
C ALA A 82 4.28 5.46 6.86
N LEU A 83 4.73 4.77 5.83
CA LEU A 83 4.21 4.87 4.46
C LEU A 83 3.69 3.50 4.01
N VAL A 84 2.38 3.40 3.73
CA VAL A 84 1.78 2.16 3.25
C VAL A 84 1.31 2.35 1.81
N HIS A 85 2.02 1.74 0.87
CA HIS A 85 1.62 1.68 -0.52
C HIS A 85 0.61 0.56 -0.74
N SER A 86 -0.69 0.89 -0.72
CA SER A 86 -1.78 -0.05 -0.97
C SER A 86 -2.56 0.26 -2.26
N ALA A 87 -2.29 1.39 -2.91
CA ALA A 87 -2.82 1.66 -4.23
C ALA A 87 -2.25 0.66 -5.26
N GLY A 88 -3.09 0.22 -6.17
CA GLY A 88 -2.68 -0.68 -7.24
C GLY A 88 -3.81 -0.98 -8.20
N THR A 89 -3.44 -1.42 -9.39
CA THR A 89 -4.37 -1.88 -10.43
C THR A 89 -3.97 -3.27 -10.91
N GLY A 90 -4.94 -4.04 -11.36
CA GLY A 90 -4.73 -5.37 -11.94
C GLY A 90 -5.73 -5.63 -13.04
N GLU A 91 -5.24 -5.77 -14.25
CA GLU A 91 -5.99 -6.17 -15.43
C GLU A 91 -5.35 -7.43 -15.99
N LEU A 92 -6.15 -8.45 -16.21
CA LEU A 92 -5.71 -9.76 -16.64
C LEU A 92 -5.97 -9.95 -18.13
N GLY A 93 -5.18 -10.79 -18.75
CA GLY A 93 -5.28 -11.18 -20.14
C GLY A 93 -4.06 -11.96 -20.59
N THR A 94 -4.19 -12.73 -21.66
CA THR A 94 -3.04 -13.36 -22.30
C THR A 94 -2.11 -12.31 -22.90
N VAL A 95 -0.88 -12.68 -23.26
CA VAL A 95 0.07 -11.77 -23.90
C VAL A 95 -0.49 -11.25 -25.22
N GLU A 96 -1.21 -12.08 -25.97
CA GLU A 96 -1.82 -11.72 -27.25
C GLU A 96 -2.93 -10.67 -27.08
N GLU A 97 -3.74 -10.78 -26.01
CA GLU A 97 -4.88 -9.89 -25.73
C GLU A 97 -4.49 -8.59 -25.04
N THR A 98 -3.33 -8.57 -24.37
CA THR A 98 -2.94 -7.46 -23.50
C THR A 98 -2.16 -6.41 -24.28
N SER A 99 -2.78 -5.26 -24.54
CA SER A 99 -2.15 -4.16 -25.27
C SER A 99 -1.01 -3.50 -24.48
N ALA A 100 -0.10 -2.82 -25.21
CA ALA A 100 0.97 -2.04 -24.59
C ALA A 100 0.44 -0.92 -23.64
N ALA A 101 -0.76 -0.41 -23.88
CA ALA A 101 -1.40 0.59 -23.00
C ALA A 101 -1.75 -0.02 -21.63
N VAL A 102 -2.24 -1.27 -21.60
CA VAL A 102 -2.52 -2.00 -20.35
C VAL A 102 -1.22 -2.23 -19.57
N TRP A 103 -0.17 -2.66 -20.25
CA TRP A 103 1.15 -2.84 -19.63
C TRP A 103 1.64 -1.54 -18.99
N ARG A 104 1.66 -0.43 -19.74
CA ARG A 104 2.11 0.87 -19.23
C ARG A 104 1.29 1.28 -18.01
N ARG A 105 -0.04 1.29 -18.08
CA ARG A 105 -0.90 1.68 -16.97
C ARG A 105 -0.63 0.86 -15.71
N GLN A 106 -0.38 -0.44 -15.81
CA GLN A 106 -0.07 -1.26 -14.65
C GLN A 106 1.31 -0.94 -14.07
N PHE A 107 2.30 -0.68 -14.90
CA PHE A 107 3.61 -0.24 -14.43
C PHE A 107 3.55 1.17 -13.84
N ASP A 108 2.85 2.10 -14.48
CA ASP A 108 2.70 3.47 -14.00
C ASP A 108 2.10 3.49 -12.58
N VAL A 109 1.00 2.76 -12.35
CA VAL A 109 0.35 2.74 -11.02
C VAL A 109 1.11 1.88 -10.01
N ASN A 110 1.53 0.65 -10.39
CA ASN A 110 2.05 -0.33 -9.42
C ASN A 110 3.55 -0.15 -9.12
N VAL A 111 4.28 0.61 -9.93
CA VAL A 111 5.74 0.75 -9.82
C VAL A 111 6.16 2.21 -9.83
N VAL A 112 5.88 2.95 -10.92
CA VAL A 112 6.39 4.32 -11.10
C VAL A 112 5.82 5.25 -10.04
N ALA A 113 4.50 5.27 -9.86
CA ALA A 113 3.84 6.09 -8.84
C ALA A 113 4.27 5.73 -7.41
N VAL A 114 4.53 4.45 -7.14
CA VAL A 114 5.07 4.00 -5.84
C VAL A 114 6.49 4.53 -5.63
N ALA A 115 7.34 4.43 -6.64
CA ALA A 115 8.71 4.92 -6.58
C ALA A 115 8.75 6.45 -6.42
N GLU A 116 7.93 7.18 -7.19
CA GLU A 116 7.87 8.65 -7.13
C GLU A 116 7.33 9.15 -5.79
N ALA A 117 6.22 8.59 -5.30
CA ALA A 117 5.69 8.94 -3.98
C ALA A 117 6.72 8.64 -2.87
N THR A 118 7.44 7.51 -2.96
CA THR A 118 8.51 7.19 -2.01
C THR A 118 9.62 8.23 -2.10
N ARG A 119 10.12 8.54 -3.29
CA ARG A 119 11.19 9.53 -3.52
C ARG A 119 10.85 10.89 -2.91
N LEU A 120 9.63 11.36 -3.12
CA LEU A 120 9.15 12.64 -2.58
C LEU A 120 9.06 12.64 -1.04
N LEU A 121 8.74 11.49 -0.45
CA LEU A 121 8.54 11.35 1.00
C LEU A 121 9.81 10.88 1.74
N LEU A 122 10.89 10.47 1.06
CA LEU A 122 12.14 10.05 1.71
C LEU A 122 12.68 11.07 2.71
N PRO A 123 12.70 12.39 2.46
CA PRO A 123 13.16 13.36 3.46
C PRO A 123 12.33 13.28 4.77
N ALA A 124 11.01 13.18 4.68
CA ALA A 124 10.12 13.08 5.83
C ALA A 124 10.27 11.75 6.58
N LEU A 125 10.45 10.64 5.84
CA LEU A 125 10.71 9.32 6.42
C LEU A 125 12.07 9.26 7.13
N ARG A 126 13.11 9.86 6.54
CA ARG A 126 14.44 9.94 7.16
C ARG A 126 14.44 10.81 8.40
N ALA A 127 13.64 11.89 8.44
CA ALA A 127 13.46 12.70 9.65
C ALA A 127 12.88 11.86 10.80
N ALA A 128 11.89 11.00 10.53
CA ALA A 128 11.36 10.06 11.52
C ALA A 128 12.36 8.92 11.81
N GLY A 129 13.06 8.43 10.78
CA GLY A 129 14.04 7.35 10.87
C GLY A 129 15.16 7.63 11.87
N SER A 130 15.64 8.88 11.91
CA SER A 130 16.68 9.33 12.83
C SER A 130 16.20 9.44 14.29
N ASP A 131 14.91 9.45 14.54
CA ASP A 131 14.28 9.66 15.85
C ASP A 131 13.26 8.53 16.16
N GLY A 132 13.76 7.31 16.29
CA GLY A 132 12.95 6.14 16.65
C GLY A 132 12.62 5.18 15.52
N GLY A 133 12.85 5.55 14.27
CA GLY A 133 12.67 4.72 13.09
C GLY A 133 11.39 5.01 12.30
N ALA A 134 11.45 4.75 11.00
CA ALA A 134 10.30 4.81 10.10
C ALA A 134 10.09 3.47 9.37
N ASP A 135 8.91 3.30 8.78
CA ASP A 135 8.53 2.07 8.10
C ASP A 135 7.86 2.35 6.76
N ILE A 136 8.25 1.59 5.73
CA ILE A 136 7.58 1.56 4.44
C ILE A 136 7.01 0.15 4.25
N VAL A 137 5.71 0.07 3.92
CA VAL A 137 5.06 -1.21 3.61
C VAL A 137 4.52 -1.18 2.18
N LEU A 138 4.97 -2.13 1.37
CA LEU A 138 4.51 -2.33 0.00
C LEU A 138 3.46 -3.45 -0.01
N VAL A 139 2.20 -3.12 -0.27
CA VAL A 139 1.17 -4.14 -0.52
C VAL A 139 1.39 -4.67 -1.93
N ASN A 140 2.16 -5.73 -2.00
CA ASN A 140 2.51 -6.42 -3.23
C ASN A 140 1.40 -7.45 -3.60
N SER A 141 1.78 -8.65 -4.01
CA SER A 141 0.89 -9.75 -4.37
C SER A 141 1.66 -11.08 -4.39
N GLY A 142 0.95 -12.20 -4.25
CA GLY A 142 1.48 -13.50 -4.63
C GLY A 142 1.91 -13.56 -6.11
N ALA A 143 1.32 -12.73 -6.97
CA ALA A 143 1.74 -12.57 -8.36
C ALA A 143 3.13 -11.93 -8.52
N GLY A 144 3.67 -11.27 -7.50
CA GLY A 144 5.07 -10.79 -7.46
C GLY A 144 6.09 -11.86 -7.09
N ILE A 145 5.64 -13.10 -6.86
CA ILE A 145 6.50 -14.27 -6.55
C ILE A 145 6.34 -15.35 -7.60
N THR A 146 5.11 -15.55 -8.11
CA THR A 146 4.79 -16.59 -9.09
C THR A 146 3.82 -16.04 -10.12
N ALA A 147 4.22 -16.06 -11.39
CA ALA A 147 3.34 -15.70 -12.50
C ALA A 147 2.48 -16.91 -12.94
N LYS A 148 1.29 -16.61 -13.47
CA LYS A 148 0.35 -17.60 -14.03
C LYS A 148 -0.03 -17.19 -15.45
N PRO A 149 -0.51 -18.12 -16.30
CA PRO A 149 -1.11 -17.77 -17.58
C PRO A 149 -2.21 -16.71 -17.42
N GLY A 150 -2.29 -15.75 -18.31
CA GLY A 150 -3.25 -14.63 -18.24
C GLY A 150 -2.92 -13.52 -17.23
N TRP A 151 -1.83 -13.64 -16.48
CA TRP A 151 -1.44 -12.67 -15.44
C TRP A 151 -0.16 -11.89 -15.79
N GLY A 152 0.31 -11.98 -17.03
CA GLY A 152 1.66 -11.53 -17.42
C GLY A 152 1.98 -10.09 -17.04
N SER A 153 1.15 -9.13 -17.46
CA SER A 153 1.41 -7.70 -17.22
C SER A 153 1.31 -7.35 -15.72
N TYR A 154 0.30 -7.88 -15.03
CA TYR A 154 0.15 -7.69 -13.58
C TYR A 154 1.30 -8.32 -12.80
N ALA A 155 1.62 -9.58 -13.07
CA ALA A 155 2.71 -10.28 -12.41
C ALA A 155 4.04 -9.53 -12.61
N ALA A 156 4.36 -9.14 -13.86
CA ALA A 156 5.59 -8.40 -14.15
C ALA A 156 5.68 -7.10 -13.34
N SER A 157 4.59 -6.32 -13.22
CA SER A 157 4.58 -5.11 -12.39
C SER A 157 4.80 -5.41 -10.90
N LYS A 158 4.26 -6.52 -10.39
CA LYS A 158 4.43 -6.93 -8.99
C LYS A 158 5.80 -7.55 -8.69
N PHE A 159 6.44 -8.22 -9.66
CA PHE A 159 7.86 -8.59 -9.58
C PHE A 159 8.76 -7.36 -9.57
N ALA A 160 8.47 -6.36 -10.42
CA ALA A 160 9.20 -5.10 -10.43
C ALA A 160 9.06 -4.35 -9.09
N LEU A 161 7.84 -4.30 -8.51
CA LEU A 161 7.61 -3.73 -7.18
C LEU A 161 8.40 -4.47 -6.07
N ARG A 162 8.55 -5.79 -6.17
CA ARG A 162 9.38 -6.56 -5.24
C ARG A 162 10.85 -6.15 -5.35
N ALA A 163 11.38 -6.11 -6.59
CA ALA A 163 12.77 -5.69 -6.82
C ALA A 163 13.03 -4.26 -6.32
N PHE A 164 12.08 -3.34 -6.53
CA PHE A 164 12.12 -1.99 -5.96
C PHE A 164 12.20 -2.02 -4.43
N GLY A 165 11.36 -2.82 -3.78
CA GLY A 165 11.34 -2.97 -2.32
C GLY A 165 12.66 -3.52 -1.77
N ASP A 166 13.29 -4.48 -2.47
CA ASP A 166 14.57 -5.06 -2.07
C ASP A 166 15.71 -4.05 -2.17
N ALA A 167 15.76 -3.25 -3.25
CA ALA A 167 16.75 -2.19 -3.44
C ALA A 167 16.56 -1.09 -2.37
N LEU A 168 15.33 -0.57 -2.22
CA LEU A 168 15.00 0.47 -1.25
C LEU A 168 15.34 0.06 0.18
N ARG A 169 15.13 -1.20 0.54
CA ARG A 169 15.46 -1.74 1.87
C ARG A 169 16.94 -1.63 2.16
N ALA A 170 17.77 -1.95 1.18
CA ALA A 170 19.22 -1.86 1.31
C ALA A 170 19.71 -0.41 1.37
N GLU A 171 19.14 0.47 0.55
CA GLU A 171 19.49 1.88 0.47
C GLU A 171 19.14 2.63 1.76
N GLU A 172 17.96 2.36 2.34
CA GLU A 172 17.43 3.14 3.47
C GLU A 172 17.72 2.54 4.86
N ALA A 173 18.37 1.39 4.92
CA ALA A 173 18.71 0.74 6.21
C ALA A 173 19.56 1.66 7.12
N ALA A 174 20.53 2.38 6.56
CA ALA A 174 21.39 3.31 7.30
C ALA A 174 20.64 4.54 7.84
N HIS A 175 19.45 4.82 7.30
CA HIS A 175 18.57 5.91 7.73
C HIS A 175 17.50 5.48 8.74
N GLY A 176 17.59 4.24 9.28
CA GLY A 176 16.63 3.72 10.26
C GLY A 176 15.24 3.41 9.67
N ILE A 177 15.13 3.27 8.34
CA ILE A 177 13.88 2.95 7.65
C ILE A 177 13.83 1.45 7.33
N ARG A 178 12.76 0.77 7.78
CA ARG A 178 12.49 -0.62 7.42
C ARG A 178 11.53 -0.65 6.23
N VAL A 179 11.79 -1.55 5.29
CA VAL A 179 10.93 -1.75 4.11
C VAL A 179 10.42 -3.18 4.09
N THR A 180 9.11 -3.35 4.18
CA THR A 180 8.42 -4.64 4.22
C THR A 180 7.57 -4.82 2.98
N SER A 181 7.69 -5.97 2.30
CA SER A 181 6.77 -6.39 1.24
C SER A 181 5.74 -7.37 1.79
N VAL A 182 4.46 -7.04 1.69
CA VAL A 182 3.36 -7.96 2.02
C VAL A 182 2.84 -8.57 0.72
N HIS A 183 2.74 -9.90 0.67
CA HIS A 183 2.34 -10.66 -0.52
C HIS A 183 1.02 -11.40 -0.29
N PRO A 184 -0.13 -10.72 -0.39
CA PRO A 184 -1.42 -11.38 -0.25
C PRO A 184 -1.69 -12.39 -1.36
N GLY A 185 -2.48 -13.42 -1.05
CA GLY A 185 -3.19 -14.21 -2.03
C GLY A 185 -4.41 -13.43 -2.58
N ARG A 186 -5.46 -14.16 -2.95
CA ARG A 186 -6.72 -13.56 -3.39
C ARG A 186 -7.45 -12.96 -2.18
N VAL A 187 -7.86 -11.69 -2.29
CA VAL A 187 -8.49 -10.92 -1.19
C VAL A 187 -9.86 -10.43 -1.65
N ASP A 188 -10.90 -10.54 -0.83
CA ASP A 188 -12.24 -10.05 -1.12
C ASP A 188 -12.25 -8.52 -1.30
N THR A 189 -12.11 -8.08 -2.52
CA THR A 189 -12.04 -6.68 -2.93
C THR A 189 -12.76 -6.47 -4.27
N ALA A 190 -13.00 -5.22 -4.64
CA ALA A 190 -13.53 -4.89 -5.97
C ALA A 190 -12.62 -5.41 -7.11
N MET A 191 -11.29 -5.35 -6.93
CA MET A 191 -10.34 -5.91 -7.90
C MET A 191 -10.54 -7.43 -8.05
N GLN A 192 -10.74 -8.15 -6.95
CA GLN A 192 -10.96 -9.60 -6.99
C GLN A 192 -12.28 -9.97 -7.68
N ARG A 193 -13.33 -9.16 -7.54
CA ARG A 193 -14.58 -9.34 -8.26
C ARG A 193 -14.38 -9.23 -9.78
N ALA A 194 -13.60 -8.24 -10.21
CA ALA A 194 -13.25 -8.07 -11.62
C ALA A 194 -12.40 -9.26 -12.14
N VAL A 195 -11.47 -9.77 -11.34
CA VAL A 195 -10.68 -10.97 -11.67
C VAL A 195 -11.56 -12.19 -11.86
N VAL A 196 -12.49 -12.48 -10.94
CA VAL A 196 -13.40 -13.62 -11.04
C VAL A 196 -14.32 -13.50 -12.25
N ALA A 197 -14.83 -12.29 -12.53
CA ALA A 197 -15.63 -12.04 -13.72
C ALA A 197 -14.84 -12.30 -15.02
N HIS A 198 -13.57 -11.88 -15.06
CA HIS A 198 -12.67 -12.16 -16.20
C HIS A 198 -12.40 -13.68 -16.36
N GLU A 199 -12.27 -14.39 -15.24
CA GLU A 199 -12.09 -15.86 -15.24
C GLU A 199 -13.39 -16.63 -15.57
N GLY A 200 -14.51 -15.94 -15.77
CA GLY A 200 -15.82 -16.56 -16.07
C GLY A 200 -16.42 -17.34 -14.89
N GLY A 201 -15.95 -17.06 -13.67
CA GLY A 201 -16.40 -17.74 -12.45
C GLY A 201 -17.52 -17.01 -11.72
N GLU A 202 -18.18 -17.72 -10.81
CA GLU A 202 -19.11 -17.14 -9.84
C GLU A 202 -18.33 -16.61 -8.61
N TYR A 203 -18.67 -15.39 -8.17
CA TYR A 203 -17.99 -14.77 -7.06
C TYR A 203 -18.51 -15.26 -5.71
N ASP A 204 -17.62 -15.85 -4.94
CA ASP A 204 -17.87 -16.25 -3.56
C ASP A 204 -16.75 -15.65 -2.67
N GLY A 205 -17.09 -14.59 -1.95
CA GLY A 205 -16.14 -13.86 -1.09
C GLY A 205 -15.57 -14.72 0.05
N SER A 206 -16.28 -15.77 0.49
CA SER A 206 -15.82 -16.65 1.57
C SER A 206 -14.57 -17.47 1.21
N ARG A 207 -14.28 -17.60 -0.09
CA ARG A 207 -13.09 -18.30 -0.62
C ARG A 207 -11.83 -17.44 -0.61
N PHE A 208 -11.92 -16.18 -0.24
CA PHE A 208 -10.85 -15.21 -0.31
C PHE A 208 -10.47 -14.71 1.08
N LEU A 209 -9.25 -14.16 1.20
CA LEU A 209 -8.86 -13.43 2.40
C LEU A 209 -9.77 -12.23 2.60
N ARG A 210 -10.13 -11.93 3.83
CA ARG A 210 -10.70 -10.64 4.17
C ARG A 210 -9.61 -9.55 4.11
N PRO A 211 -9.93 -8.31 3.69
CA PRO A 211 -8.98 -7.19 3.71
C PRO A 211 -8.31 -7.00 5.09
N GLU A 212 -9.05 -7.25 6.17
CA GLU A 212 -8.57 -7.15 7.56
C GLU A 212 -7.43 -8.12 7.87
N SER A 213 -7.42 -9.30 7.24
CA SER A 213 -6.33 -10.28 7.42
C SER A 213 -5.02 -9.77 6.82
N VAL A 214 -5.08 -9.02 5.72
CA VAL A 214 -3.90 -8.37 5.13
C VAL A 214 -3.49 -7.16 5.95
N ALA A 215 -4.45 -6.37 6.43
CA ALA A 215 -4.21 -5.23 7.31
C ALA A 215 -3.53 -5.65 8.62
N ALA A 216 -3.88 -6.81 9.17
CA ALA A 216 -3.20 -7.37 10.35
C ALA A 216 -1.71 -7.68 10.08
N ALA A 217 -1.37 -8.17 8.89
CA ALA A 217 0.03 -8.38 8.50
C ALA A 217 0.79 -7.04 8.34
N VAL A 218 0.14 -6.02 7.78
CA VAL A 218 0.71 -4.66 7.70
C VAL A 218 0.95 -4.10 9.12
N LEU A 219 -0.03 -4.21 10.02
CA LEU A 219 0.12 -3.77 11.41
C LEU A 219 1.26 -4.51 12.10
N ALA A 220 1.39 -5.83 11.92
CA ALA A 220 2.49 -6.61 12.49
C ALA A 220 3.85 -6.11 12.02
N ALA A 221 4.01 -5.75 10.74
CA ALA A 221 5.24 -5.16 10.21
C ALA A 221 5.56 -3.83 10.88
N LEU A 222 4.58 -2.94 11.00
CA LEU A 222 4.74 -1.59 11.58
C LEU A 222 5.00 -1.61 13.09
N THR A 223 4.49 -2.63 13.82
CA THR A 223 4.59 -2.74 15.27
C THR A 223 5.64 -3.74 15.76
N ALA A 224 6.38 -4.37 14.87
CA ALA A 224 7.51 -5.21 15.22
C ALA A 224 8.56 -4.40 15.99
N SER A 225 9.21 -5.01 17.00
CA SER A 225 10.29 -4.36 17.74
C SER A 225 11.42 -3.92 16.79
N ARG A 226 12.14 -2.86 17.12
CA ARG A 226 13.14 -2.26 16.21
C ARG A 226 14.37 -3.14 15.96
N ASP A 227 14.59 -4.18 16.77
CA ASP A 227 15.60 -5.21 16.56
C ASP A 227 15.16 -6.29 15.53
N ALA A 228 13.87 -6.32 15.17
CA ALA A 228 13.31 -7.24 14.19
C ALA A 228 12.87 -6.50 12.92
N HIS A 229 13.11 -7.10 11.76
CA HIS A 229 12.63 -6.60 10.48
C HIS A 229 11.89 -7.71 9.72
N LEU A 230 10.57 -7.57 9.60
CA LEU A 230 9.74 -8.47 8.80
C LEU A 230 9.85 -8.06 7.33
N THR A 231 10.85 -8.57 6.62
CA THR A 231 11.18 -8.14 5.26
C THR A 231 10.14 -8.53 4.22
N GLU A 232 9.57 -9.75 4.36
CA GLU A 232 8.51 -10.27 3.48
C GLU A 232 7.45 -11.02 4.32
N LEU A 233 6.18 -10.76 4.05
CA LEU A 233 5.05 -11.41 4.69
C LEU A 233 4.11 -12.02 3.64
N MET A 234 3.96 -13.33 3.69
CA MET A 234 3.06 -14.08 2.80
C MET A 234 1.73 -14.32 3.53
N VAL A 235 0.61 -13.81 2.98
CA VAL A 235 -0.74 -14.01 3.53
C VAL A 235 -1.55 -14.83 2.52
N ARG A 236 -1.98 -16.03 2.89
CA ARG A 236 -2.72 -16.93 2.00
C ARG A 236 -4.08 -17.28 2.60
N PRO A 237 -5.12 -17.49 1.76
CA PRO A 237 -6.34 -18.12 2.24
C PRO A 237 -5.99 -19.48 2.87
N GLN A 238 -6.65 -19.83 3.94
CA GLN A 238 -6.63 -21.18 4.47
C GLN A 238 -7.55 -22.00 3.57
N GLY A 239 -6.98 -22.98 2.85
CA GLY A 239 -7.69 -23.82 1.90
C GLY A 239 -8.75 -24.69 2.51
#